data_3381c492edc2a91bae3601b8ca7441ae
#
_entry.id   3381c492edc2a91bae3601b8ca7441ae
#
_cell.length_a   1.000
_cell.length_b   1.000
_cell.length_c   1.000
_cell.angle_alpha   90.00
_cell.angle_beta   90.00
_cell.angle_gamma   90.00
#
_symmetry.space_group_name_H-M   'P 1'
#
loop_
_entity.id
_entity.type
_entity.pdbx_description
1 polymer ?
#
loop_
_entity_poly.entity_id
_entity_poly.type
_entity_poly.pdbx_seq_one_letter_code
_entity_poly.pdbx_strand_id
1 'polypeptide(L)'
;MTVMSRIACCQIALRVGESDANRGAALAAAAAAAADGATIVVLPELSASGYVFRDKAEARALAEPADGPTAAGWARLARQRGVTIVGGICELGDDGLLYNSALLVDPAGLRVCYRKVHLWDAEKLVFTPGSGRPPVVETSGALLAVLICYDLEFPEWVRLPALAGAQLLCVPANWPAQPHPVGERPMDVVRAQAAAAVNRMFIAVCDRVGSERGVDWVGGSVIIDPDGWPVAGPEPGDHELTVAASCDLAVAADKMTSERNDVFADRRPDLYRALAGEGD
;
A
#
# COMPACT_ATOMS: atom_id res chain seq x y z
N MET A 1 -5.25 24.08 14.75
CA MET A 1 -5.04 24.21 13.30
C MET A 1 -5.03 22.79 12.75
N THR A 2 -5.94 22.47 11.83
CA THR A 2 -5.98 21.17 11.15
C THR A 2 -4.75 21.04 10.26
N VAL A 3 -3.95 20.01 10.45
CA VAL A 3 -2.79 19.75 9.61
C VAL A 3 -3.24 18.93 8.41
N MET A 4 -3.32 19.56 7.25
CA MET A 4 -3.64 18.88 5.99
C MET A 4 -2.43 18.09 5.53
N SER A 5 -2.60 16.79 5.28
CA SER A 5 -1.61 15.93 4.65
C SER A 5 -1.87 15.84 3.15
N ARG A 6 -0.88 16.16 2.32
CA ARG A 6 -0.97 15.92 0.88
C ARG A 6 -0.41 14.53 0.57
N ILE A 7 -1.28 13.63 0.15
CA ILE A 7 -0.97 12.24 -0.18
C ILE A 7 -0.81 12.15 -1.70
N ALA A 8 0.19 11.41 -2.16
CA ALA A 8 0.43 11.13 -3.57
C ALA A 8 0.69 9.63 -3.79
N CYS A 9 -0.05 9.02 -4.72
CA CYS A 9 0.20 7.69 -5.25
C CYS A 9 0.85 7.82 -6.62
N CYS A 10 2.10 7.40 -6.74
CA CYS A 10 2.87 7.52 -7.98
C CYS A 10 2.73 6.23 -8.80
N GLN A 11 1.76 6.21 -9.70
CA GLN A 11 1.50 5.12 -10.64
C GLN A 11 2.55 5.12 -11.74
N ILE A 12 3.45 4.15 -11.70
CA ILE A 12 4.58 4.05 -12.64
C ILE A 12 4.61 2.69 -13.34
N ALA A 13 5.20 2.64 -14.53
CA ALA A 13 5.52 1.40 -15.22
C ALA A 13 6.82 0.81 -14.66
N LEU A 14 6.81 -0.50 -14.44
CA LEU A 14 7.95 -1.25 -13.90
C LEU A 14 8.25 -2.43 -14.79
N ARG A 15 9.53 -2.87 -14.81
CA ARG A 15 9.96 -4.01 -15.60
C ARG A 15 10.77 -4.99 -14.76
N VAL A 16 10.34 -6.25 -14.75
CA VAL A 16 11.07 -7.29 -14.04
C VAL A 16 12.50 -7.43 -14.59
N GLY A 17 13.47 -7.43 -13.68
CA GLY A 17 14.89 -7.53 -14.02
C GLY A 17 15.60 -6.20 -14.25
N GLU A 18 14.89 -5.08 -14.36
CA GLU A 18 15.48 -3.77 -14.57
C GLU A 18 15.58 -2.95 -13.25
N SER A 19 16.16 -3.54 -12.20
CA SER A 19 16.11 -2.98 -10.85
C SER A 19 16.66 -1.57 -10.71
N ASP A 20 17.76 -1.24 -11.42
CA ASP A 20 18.33 0.12 -11.36
C ASP A 20 17.42 1.15 -12.04
N ALA A 21 16.84 0.79 -13.18
CA ALA A 21 15.90 1.67 -13.89
C ALA A 21 14.62 1.86 -13.08
N ASN A 22 14.05 0.79 -12.51
CA ASN A 22 12.88 0.83 -11.66
C ASN A 22 13.11 1.69 -10.40
N ARG A 23 14.24 1.50 -9.70
CA ARG A 23 14.62 2.35 -8.56
C ARG A 23 14.73 3.82 -8.94
N GLY A 24 15.35 4.08 -10.11
CA GLY A 24 15.47 5.44 -10.65
C GLY A 24 14.11 6.08 -10.92
N ALA A 25 13.20 5.36 -11.59
CA ALA A 25 11.84 5.80 -11.88
C ALA A 25 11.02 6.07 -10.60
N ALA A 26 11.04 5.12 -9.65
CA ALA A 26 10.35 5.26 -8.37
C ALA A 26 10.86 6.47 -7.57
N LEU A 27 12.18 6.67 -7.52
CA LEU A 27 12.79 7.80 -6.82
C LEU A 27 12.47 9.13 -7.52
N ALA A 28 12.48 9.18 -8.85
CA ALA A 28 12.14 10.37 -9.62
C ALA A 28 10.66 10.76 -9.44
N ALA A 29 9.75 9.78 -9.49
CA ALA A 29 8.33 10.00 -9.26
C ALA A 29 8.05 10.51 -7.83
N ALA A 30 8.67 9.89 -6.81
CA ALA A 30 8.57 10.35 -5.43
C ALA A 30 9.15 11.76 -5.23
N ALA A 31 10.26 12.09 -5.89
CA ALA A 31 10.87 13.43 -5.82
C ALA A 31 9.98 14.50 -6.48
N ALA A 32 9.34 14.17 -7.61
CA ALA A 32 8.38 15.06 -8.27
C ALA A 32 7.15 15.30 -7.40
N ALA A 33 6.55 14.23 -6.84
CA ALA A 33 5.41 14.35 -5.92
C ALA A 33 5.76 15.21 -4.69
N ALA A 34 6.94 15.02 -4.11
CA ALA A 34 7.43 15.85 -3.00
C ALA A 34 7.63 17.33 -3.40
N ALA A 35 8.11 17.59 -4.62
CA ALA A 35 8.23 18.95 -5.14
C ALA A 35 6.87 19.63 -5.33
N ASP A 36 5.82 18.84 -5.65
CA ASP A 36 4.44 19.31 -5.75
C ASP A 36 3.73 19.40 -4.39
N GLY A 37 4.49 19.24 -3.28
CA GLY A 37 4.01 19.45 -1.92
C GLY A 37 3.43 18.19 -1.24
N ALA A 38 3.64 17.00 -1.80
CA ALA A 38 3.26 15.76 -1.10
C ALA A 38 4.06 15.60 0.20
N THR A 39 3.39 15.27 1.28
CA THR A 39 3.98 14.92 2.58
C THR A 39 4.05 13.41 2.79
N ILE A 40 3.20 12.66 2.08
CA ILE A 40 3.16 11.20 2.07
C ILE A 40 3.10 10.74 0.63
N VAL A 41 4.05 9.89 0.25
CA VAL A 41 4.15 9.31 -1.10
C VAL A 41 4.01 7.80 -1.02
N VAL A 42 3.13 7.23 -1.83
CA VAL A 42 2.96 5.79 -1.99
C VAL A 42 3.43 5.37 -3.38
N LEU A 43 4.23 4.33 -3.43
CA LEU A 43 4.79 3.70 -4.62
C LEU A 43 4.22 2.29 -4.80
N PRO A 44 4.29 1.68 -5.99
CA PRO A 44 3.75 0.34 -6.22
C PRO A 44 4.43 -0.77 -5.41
N GLU A 45 3.78 -1.92 -5.36
CA GLU A 45 4.32 -3.18 -4.86
C GLU A 45 5.51 -3.62 -5.71
N LEU A 46 6.54 -4.21 -5.09
CA LEU A 46 7.76 -4.71 -5.76
C LEU A 46 8.39 -3.68 -6.72
N SER A 47 8.36 -2.41 -6.32
CA SER A 47 8.70 -1.27 -7.20
C SER A 47 10.14 -1.27 -7.68
N ALA A 48 11.06 -2.00 -7.04
CA ALA A 48 12.44 -2.12 -7.49
C ALA A 48 12.67 -3.29 -8.44
N SER A 49 12.03 -4.44 -8.23
CA SER A 49 12.34 -5.70 -8.93
C SER A 49 11.47 -5.97 -10.16
N GLY A 50 10.24 -5.39 -10.23
CA GLY A 50 9.15 -5.90 -11.04
C GLY A 50 8.47 -7.09 -10.36
N TYR A 51 7.46 -7.69 -11.00
CA TYR A 51 6.55 -8.62 -10.33
C TYR A 51 6.53 -10.03 -10.97
N VAL A 52 6.48 -10.13 -12.29
CA VAL A 52 6.26 -11.41 -12.98
C VAL A 52 7.57 -12.17 -13.10
N PHE A 53 8.03 -12.75 -11.99
CA PHE A 53 9.25 -13.58 -11.97
C PHE A 53 9.02 -14.91 -12.70
N ARG A 54 10.03 -15.42 -13.39
CA ARG A 54 10.04 -16.76 -14.01
C ARG A 54 10.06 -17.85 -12.96
N ASP A 55 10.85 -17.61 -11.91
CA ASP A 55 11.09 -18.56 -10.84
C ASP A 55 11.70 -17.86 -9.59
N LYS A 56 11.87 -18.64 -8.53
CA LYS A 56 12.47 -18.19 -7.28
C LYS A 56 13.94 -17.76 -7.43
N ALA A 57 14.68 -18.31 -8.40
CA ALA A 57 16.08 -17.95 -8.62
C ALA A 57 16.20 -16.55 -9.21
N GLU A 58 15.33 -16.19 -10.15
CA GLU A 58 15.26 -14.83 -10.69
C GLU A 58 14.86 -13.81 -9.62
N ALA A 59 13.84 -14.10 -8.82
CA ALA A 59 13.44 -13.23 -7.71
C ALA A 59 14.61 -13.01 -6.73
N ARG A 60 15.35 -14.08 -6.40
CA ARG A 60 16.53 -14.00 -5.51
C ARG A 60 17.64 -13.12 -6.07
N ALA A 61 17.86 -13.15 -7.38
CA ALA A 61 18.87 -12.33 -8.03
C ALA A 61 18.51 -10.83 -8.03
N LEU A 62 17.23 -10.51 -7.88
CA LEU A 62 16.69 -9.15 -7.86
C LEU A 62 16.34 -8.65 -6.44
N ALA A 63 16.46 -9.53 -5.44
CA ALA A 63 16.13 -9.21 -4.07
C ALA A 63 17.22 -8.37 -3.40
N GLU A 64 16.82 -7.53 -2.47
CA GLU A 64 17.69 -6.70 -1.66
C GLU A 64 17.31 -6.79 -0.17
N PRO A 65 18.23 -6.53 0.77
CA PRO A 65 17.87 -6.44 2.17
C PRO A 65 16.94 -5.24 2.43
N ALA A 66 16.17 -5.27 3.53
CA ALA A 66 15.21 -4.23 3.85
C ALA A 66 15.85 -2.83 3.98
N ASP A 67 17.12 -2.74 4.37
CA ASP A 67 17.92 -1.52 4.45
C ASP A 67 18.81 -1.29 3.21
N GLY A 68 18.52 -2.00 2.11
CA GLY A 68 19.28 -2.00 0.87
C GLY A 68 19.21 -0.69 0.07
N PRO A 69 19.65 -0.75 -1.20
CA PRO A 69 19.77 0.43 -2.06
C PRO A 69 18.47 1.23 -2.21
N THR A 70 17.31 0.56 -2.29
CA THR A 70 16.00 1.22 -2.41
C THR A 70 15.70 2.01 -1.14
N ALA A 71 15.77 1.39 0.03
CA ALA A 71 15.56 2.05 1.32
C ALA A 71 16.51 3.22 1.54
N ALA A 72 17.80 3.05 1.20
CA ALA A 72 18.80 4.11 1.31
C ALA A 72 18.49 5.31 0.40
N GLY A 73 18.02 5.06 -0.83
CA GLY A 73 17.57 6.09 -1.77
C GLY A 73 16.38 6.88 -1.23
N TRP A 74 15.35 6.16 -0.77
CA TRP A 74 14.14 6.77 -0.19
C TRP A 74 14.44 7.54 1.10
N ALA A 75 15.28 7.01 2.00
CA ALA A 75 15.67 7.69 3.23
C ALA A 75 16.43 9.01 2.97
N ARG A 76 17.25 9.05 1.92
CA ARG A 76 17.93 10.28 1.50
C ARG A 76 16.91 11.32 1.01
N LEU A 77 15.97 10.92 0.15
CA LEU A 77 14.92 11.80 -0.36
C LEU A 77 13.99 12.26 0.78
N ALA A 78 13.57 11.35 1.66
CA ALA A 78 12.73 11.66 2.81
C ALA A 78 13.35 12.75 3.70
N ARG A 79 14.64 12.62 4.02
CA ARG A 79 15.38 13.65 4.79
C ARG A 79 15.48 14.98 4.06
N GLN A 80 15.72 14.96 2.73
CA GLN A 80 15.90 16.18 1.96
C GLN A 80 14.61 16.97 1.77
N ARG A 81 13.46 16.28 1.71
CA ARG A 81 12.16 16.87 1.38
C ARG A 81 11.17 16.89 2.55
N GLY A 82 11.48 16.25 3.67
CA GLY A 82 10.56 16.16 4.80
C GLY A 82 9.32 15.29 4.53
N VAL A 83 9.46 14.24 3.71
CA VAL A 83 8.33 13.39 3.28
C VAL A 83 8.42 11.98 3.84
N THR A 84 7.28 11.31 3.98
CA THR A 84 7.19 9.86 4.22
C THR A 84 6.97 9.15 2.90
N ILE A 85 7.71 8.07 2.65
CA ILE A 85 7.63 7.26 1.43
C ILE A 85 7.26 5.82 1.84
N VAL A 86 6.22 5.27 1.19
CA VAL A 86 5.82 3.87 1.33
C VAL A 86 5.89 3.20 -0.02
N GLY A 87 6.50 2.02 -0.12
CA GLY A 87 6.57 1.29 -1.39
C GLY A 87 7.10 -0.13 -1.21
N GLY A 88 6.93 -0.96 -2.26
CA GLY A 88 7.26 -2.38 -2.21
C GLY A 88 8.67 -2.71 -2.68
N ILE A 89 9.26 -3.75 -2.11
CA ILE A 89 10.52 -4.37 -2.52
C ILE A 89 10.44 -5.90 -2.53
N CYS A 90 11.27 -6.55 -3.34
CA CYS A 90 11.61 -7.96 -3.19
C CYS A 90 12.69 -8.07 -2.11
N GLU A 91 12.30 -8.49 -0.90
CA GLU A 91 13.21 -8.56 0.25
C GLU A 91 13.96 -9.90 0.29
N LEU A 92 15.26 -9.84 0.49
CA LEU A 92 16.06 -10.96 0.98
C LEU A 92 16.21 -10.81 2.50
N GLY A 93 15.47 -11.62 3.26
CA GLY A 93 15.53 -11.60 4.73
C GLY A 93 16.87 -12.13 5.26
N ASP A 94 17.21 -11.78 6.51
CA ASP A 94 18.42 -12.26 7.20
C ASP A 94 18.43 -13.79 7.39
N ASP A 95 17.26 -14.41 7.33
CA ASP A 95 17.07 -15.88 7.34
C ASP A 95 17.31 -16.53 5.96
N GLY A 96 17.66 -15.72 4.95
CA GLY A 96 17.89 -16.16 3.58
C GLY A 96 16.61 -16.50 2.81
N LEU A 97 15.43 -16.19 3.35
CA LEU A 97 14.15 -16.35 2.66
C LEU A 97 13.80 -15.12 1.85
N LEU A 98 12.91 -15.27 0.87
CA LEU A 98 12.40 -14.18 0.05
C LEU A 98 11.03 -13.75 0.56
N TYR A 99 10.82 -12.44 0.62
CA TYR A 99 9.57 -11.83 1.03
C TYR A 99 9.13 -10.75 0.04
N ASN A 100 7.84 -10.64 -0.17
CA ASN A 100 7.22 -9.47 -0.77
C ASN A 100 6.98 -8.47 0.37
N SER A 101 7.73 -7.38 0.40
CA SER A 101 7.77 -6.47 1.54
C SER A 101 7.48 -5.03 1.14
N ALA A 102 6.81 -4.30 2.03
CA ALA A 102 6.64 -2.86 1.91
C ALA A 102 7.44 -2.14 3.00
N LEU A 103 8.17 -1.12 2.59
CA LEU A 103 8.91 -0.25 3.46
C LEU A 103 8.13 1.04 3.71
N LEU A 104 8.15 1.53 4.94
CA LEU A 104 7.82 2.91 5.28
C LEU A 104 9.10 3.60 5.73
N VAL A 105 9.45 4.65 5.03
CA VAL A 105 10.66 5.45 5.26
C VAL A 105 10.26 6.90 5.47
N ASP A 106 10.74 7.52 6.53
CA ASP A 106 10.52 8.94 6.84
C ASP A 106 11.87 9.69 7.01
N PRO A 107 11.87 10.99 7.39
CA PRO A 107 13.10 11.73 7.61
C PRO A 107 14.04 11.10 8.66
N ALA A 108 13.53 10.29 9.59
CA ALA A 108 14.35 9.57 10.56
C ALA A 108 15.00 8.29 9.97
N GLY A 109 14.53 7.81 8.81
CA GLY A 109 15.02 6.62 8.12
C GLY A 109 13.97 5.54 7.92
N LEU A 110 14.40 4.27 7.83
CA LEU A 110 13.51 3.12 7.74
C LEU A 110 12.77 2.93 9.07
N ARG A 111 11.44 3.02 9.03
CA ARG A 111 10.57 2.87 10.20
C ARG A 111 9.84 1.53 10.24
N VAL A 112 9.52 0.99 9.07
CA VAL A 112 8.76 -0.26 8.90
C VAL A 112 9.32 -1.06 7.75
N CYS A 113 9.45 -2.37 7.96
CA CYS A 113 9.49 -3.38 6.92
C CYS A 113 8.33 -4.34 7.20
N TYR A 114 7.26 -4.25 6.42
CA TYR A 114 6.11 -5.12 6.50
C TYR A 114 6.19 -6.19 5.42
N ARG A 115 6.18 -7.46 5.82
CA ARG A 115 6.16 -8.63 4.93
C ARG A 115 4.73 -9.03 4.63
N LYS A 116 4.35 -9.12 3.37
CA LYS A 116 3.01 -9.52 2.89
C LYS A 116 2.60 -10.86 3.50
N VAL A 117 1.44 -10.87 4.15
CA VAL A 117 0.94 -12.08 4.84
C VAL A 117 0.13 -12.94 3.89
N HIS A 118 -0.68 -12.32 3.05
CA HIS A 118 -1.53 -13.04 2.10
C HIS A 118 -0.92 -12.98 0.70
N LEU A 119 -0.26 -14.06 0.31
CA LEU A 119 0.39 -14.18 -1.00
C LEU A 119 -0.63 -14.50 -2.09
N TRP A 120 -0.55 -13.77 -3.20
CA TRP A 120 -1.41 -13.96 -4.36
C TRP A 120 -0.81 -14.97 -5.34
N ASP A 121 -1.62 -15.97 -5.77
CA ASP A 121 -1.32 -16.92 -6.85
C ASP A 121 0.15 -17.40 -6.88
N ALA A 122 0.88 -17.07 -7.96
CA ALA A 122 2.29 -17.48 -8.18
C ALA A 122 3.27 -16.92 -7.14
N GLU A 123 2.92 -15.88 -6.39
CA GLU A 123 3.74 -15.41 -5.26
C GLU A 123 4.05 -16.52 -4.27
N LYS A 124 3.11 -17.47 -4.07
CA LYS A 124 3.27 -18.63 -3.17
C LYS A 124 4.40 -19.58 -3.58
N LEU A 125 4.83 -19.53 -4.84
CA LEU A 125 5.95 -20.33 -5.35
C LEU A 125 7.30 -19.64 -5.13
N VAL A 126 7.29 -18.33 -4.88
CA VAL A 126 8.48 -17.48 -4.81
C VAL A 126 8.75 -17.03 -3.39
N PHE A 127 7.75 -16.45 -2.73
CA PHE A 127 7.87 -15.79 -1.45
C PHE A 127 7.43 -16.63 -0.27
N THR A 128 7.96 -16.30 0.89
CA THR A 128 7.50 -16.77 2.20
C THR A 128 6.48 -15.77 2.75
N PRO A 129 5.32 -16.19 3.26
CA PRO A 129 4.38 -15.28 3.88
C PRO A 129 4.97 -14.64 5.14
N GLY A 130 4.64 -13.37 5.36
CA GLY A 130 4.92 -12.68 6.60
C GLY A 130 4.13 -13.28 7.77
N SER A 131 4.57 -13.02 9.00
CA SER A 131 3.91 -13.49 10.24
C SER A 131 3.55 -12.36 11.20
N GLY A 132 3.92 -11.11 10.86
CA GLY A 132 3.68 -9.93 11.71
C GLY A 132 2.33 -9.28 11.43
N ARG A 133 1.71 -8.72 12.48
CA ARG A 133 0.52 -7.89 12.31
C ARG A 133 0.84 -6.62 11.51
N PRO A 134 -0.17 -6.01 10.84
CA PRO A 134 0.03 -4.73 10.16
C PRO A 134 0.56 -3.67 11.13
N PRO A 135 1.71 -3.05 10.84
CA PRO A 135 2.28 -2.04 11.71
C PRO A 135 1.49 -0.73 11.63
N VAL A 136 1.41 -0.02 12.75
CA VAL A 136 0.92 1.37 12.80
C VAL A 136 2.03 2.25 13.37
N VAL A 137 2.38 3.30 12.65
CA VAL A 137 3.50 4.19 12.98
C VAL A 137 3.05 5.64 12.91
N GLU A 138 3.43 6.42 13.92
CA GLU A 138 3.27 7.87 13.89
C GLU A 138 4.38 8.48 13.04
N THR A 139 3.98 9.16 11.98
CA THR A 139 4.87 9.92 11.08
C THR A 139 4.06 10.95 10.31
N SER A 140 4.70 12.03 9.86
CA SER A 140 4.02 13.14 9.13
C SER A 140 2.80 13.72 9.88
N GLY A 141 2.79 13.63 11.22
CA GLY A 141 1.71 14.14 12.07
C GLY A 141 0.43 13.28 12.06
N ALA A 142 0.51 12.02 11.64
CA ALA A 142 -0.61 11.08 11.59
C ALA A 142 -0.16 9.65 11.92
N LEU A 143 -1.14 8.77 12.24
CA LEU A 143 -0.93 7.33 12.40
C LEU A 143 -1.14 6.64 11.05
N LEU A 144 -0.05 6.15 10.48
CA LEU A 144 -0.02 5.44 9.20
C LEU A 144 0.12 3.94 9.40
N ALA A 145 -0.60 3.18 8.58
CA ALA A 145 -0.45 1.72 8.49
C ALA A 145 -0.03 1.31 7.08
N VAL A 146 0.52 0.10 6.95
CA VAL A 146 0.96 -0.48 5.68
C VAL A 146 0.39 -1.88 5.52
N LEU A 147 -0.21 -2.14 4.35
CA LEU A 147 -0.57 -3.46 3.82
C LEU A 147 -0.08 -3.56 2.38
N ILE A 148 -0.14 -4.76 1.78
CA ILE A 148 0.28 -4.97 0.40
C ILE A 148 -0.84 -5.65 -0.39
N CYS A 149 -1.37 -4.96 -1.40
CA CYS A 149 -2.18 -5.51 -2.48
C CYS A 149 -3.28 -6.48 -1.96
N TYR A 150 -3.09 -7.79 -2.11
CA TYR A 150 -4.03 -8.84 -1.75
C TYR A 150 -4.41 -8.88 -0.25
N ASP A 151 -3.59 -8.31 0.64
CA ASP A 151 -3.95 -8.16 2.06
C ASP A 151 -5.26 -7.37 2.26
N LEU A 152 -5.62 -6.47 1.31
CA LEU A 152 -6.88 -5.73 1.35
C LEU A 152 -8.14 -6.60 1.19
N GLU A 153 -8.02 -7.80 0.66
CA GLU A 153 -9.17 -8.70 0.45
C GLU A 153 -9.60 -9.43 1.74
N PHE A 154 -8.87 -9.24 2.83
CA PHE A 154 -9.14 -9.86 4.13
C PHE A 154 -9.65 -8.80 5.12
N PRO A 155 -10.98 -8.66 5.29
CA PRO A 155 -11.57 -7.64 6.17
C PRO A 155 -11.03 -7.68 7.59
N GLU A 156 -10.74 -8.89 8.12
CA GLU A 156 -10.16 -9.11 9.44
C GLU A 156 -8.77 -8.46 9.53
N TRP A 157 -7.99 -8.57 8.44
CA TRP A 157 -6.64 -8.06 8.40
C TRP A 157 -6.59 -6.53 8.31
N VAL A 158 -7.48 -5.95 7.49
CA VAL A 158 -7.63 -4.48 7.37
C VAL A 158 -8.18 -3.88 8.67
N ARG A 159 -9.03 -4.62 9.41
CA ARG A 159 -9.59 -4.17 10.68
C ARG A 159 -8.52 -3.99 11.77
N LEU A 160 -7.43 -4.75 11.74
CA LEU A 160 -6.41 -4.69 12.78
C LEU A 160 -5.73 -3.30 12.88
N PRO A 161 -5.16 -2.73 11.82
CA PRO A 161 -4.57 -1.40 11.89
C PRO A 161 -5.59 -0.30 12.19
N ALA A 162 -6.84 -0.44 11.70
CA ALA A 162 -7.89 0.51 12.01
C ALA A 162 -8.22 0.54 13.51
N LEU A 163 -8.31 -0.64 14.16
CA LEU A 163 -8.49 -0.75 15.62
C LEU A 163 -7.27 -0.25 16.41
N ALA A 164 -6.08 -0.29 15.81
CA ALA A 164 -4.87 0.28 16.40
C ALA A 164 -4.76 1.81 16.18
N GLY A 165 -5.80 2.43 15.62
CA GLY A 165 -5.90 3.89 15.47
C GLY A 165 -5.33 4.45 14.17
N ALA A 166 -4.99 3.61 13.19
CA ALA A 166 -4.52 4.10 11.90
C ALA A 166 -5.54 5.07 11.27
N GLN A 167 -5.03 6.20 10.79
CA GLN A 167 -5.79 7.24 10.11
C GLN A 167 -5.69 7.10 8.59
N LEU A 168 -4.54 6.60 8.10
CA LEU A 168 -4.28 6.32 6.71
C LEU A 168 -3.66 4.93 6.57
N LEU A 169 -4.22 4.11 5.69
CA LEU A 169 -3.64 2.86 5.22
C LEU A 169 -2.98 3.08 3.86
N CYS A 170 -1.67 2.90 3.79
CA CYS A 170 -0.90 2.94 2.56
C CYS A 170 -0.77 1.52 1.98
N VAL A 171 -1.13 1.36 0.71
CA VAL A 171 -1.18 0.05 0.06
C VAL A 171 -0.43 0.08 -1.27
N PRO A 172 0.86 -0.29 -1.29
CA PRO A 172 1.52 -0.71 -2.52
C PRO A 172 0.78 -1.88 -3.17
N ALA A 173 0.47 -1.78 -4.47
CA ALA A 173 -0.29 -2.79 -5.20
C ALA A 173 0.26 -3.03 -6.61
N ASN A 174 -0.04 -4.23 -7.12
CA ASN A 174 0.09 -4.63 -8.52
C ASN A 174 -1.14 -5.45 -8.87
N TRP A 175 -2.21 -4.78 -9.29
CA TRP A 175 -3.49 -5.41 -9.61
C TRP A 175 -3.52 -5.90 -11.06
N PRO A 176 -3.56 -7.23 -11.30
CA PRO A 176 -3.72 -7.75 -12.65
C PRO A 176 -5.07 -7.36 -13.24
N ALA A 177 -5.07 -6.88 -14.48
CA ALA A 177 -6.30 -6.52 -15.16
C ALA A 177 -7.23 -7.74 -15.32
N GLN A 178 -8.45 -7.61 -14.82
CA GLN A 178 -9.49 -8.62 -14.93
C GLN A 178 -10.70 -8.04 -15.67
N PRO A 179 -11.39 -8.85 -16.49
CA PRO A 179 -12.63 -8.40 -17.12
C PRO A 179 -13.66 -7.95 -16.08
N HIS A 180 -14.28 -6.79 -16.31
CA HIS A 180 -15.38 -6.28 -15.50
C HIS A 180 -16.45 -5.65 -16.40
N PRO A 181 -17.71 -5.48 -15.92
CA PRO A 181 -18.77 -4.90 -16.73
C PRO A 181 -18.44 -3.46 -17.15
N VAL A 182 -18.89 -3.08 -18.33
CA VAL A 182 -18.69 -1.72 -18.86
C VAL A 182 -19.36 -0.70 -17.96
N GLY A 183 -18.61 0.34 -17.57
CA GLY A 183 -19.10 1.41 -16.69
C GLY A 183 -18.89 1.13 -15.20
N GLU A 184 -18.49 -0.09 -14.82
CA GLU A 184 -18.14 -0.42 -13.44
C GLU A 184 -16.65 -0.17 -13.18
N ARG A 185 -16.30 0.00 -11.90
CA ARG A 185 -14.91 0.08 -11.44
C ARG A 185 -14.30 -1.31 -11.34
N PRO A 186 -12.99 -1.45 -11.50
CA PRO A 186 -12.29 -2.68 -11.14
C PRO A 186 -12.63 -3.10 -9.71
N MET A 187 -12.84 -4.40 -9.49
CA MET A 187 -13.29 -4.92 -8.20
C MET A 187 -12.31 -4.59 -7.07
N ASP A 188 -11.02 -4.47 -7.38
CA ASP A 188 -9.98 -4.10 -6.41
C ASP A 188 -10.22 -2.69 -5.85
N VAL A 189 -10.61 -1.74 -6.70
CA VAL A 189 -10.99 -0.38 -6.28
C VAL A 189 -12.26 -0.43 -5.41
N VAL A 190 -13.25 -1.25 -5.79
CA VAL A 190 -14.50 -1.40 -5.01
C VAL A 190 -14.20 -1.98 -3.62
N ARG A 191 -13.31 -2.98 -3.53
CA ARG A 191 -12.87 -3.55 -2.25
C ARG A 191 -12.16 -2.52 -1.37
N ALA A 192 -11.27 -1.70 -1.96
CA ALA A 192 -10.59 -0.62 -1.26
C ALA A 192 -11.60 0.43 -0.72
N GLN A 193 -12.62 0.79 -1.50
CA GLN A 193 -13.70 1.68 -1.06
C GLN A 193 -14.50 1.08 0.11
N ALA A 194 -14.89 -0.18 0.00
CA ALA A 194 -15.59 -0.88 1.08
C ALA A 194 -14.73 -0.95 2.35
N ALA A 195 -13.43 -1.26 2.20
CA ALA A 195 -12.49 -1.32 3.31
C ALA A 195 -12.33 0.04 4.01
N ALA A 196 -12.26 1.16 3.26
CA ALA A 196 -12.19 2.50 3.82
C ALA A 196 -13.46 2.83 4.63
N ALA A 197 -14.64 2.61 4.03
CA ALA A 197 -15.94 2.92 4.64
C ALA A 197 -16.18 2.15 5.94
N VAL A 198 -16.01 0.83 5.92
CA VAL A 198 -16.29 -0.02 7.11
C VAL A 198 -15.28 0.16 8.24
N ASN A 199 -14.09 0.74 7.95
CA ASN A 199 -13.05 1.03 8.93
C ASN A 199 -12.97 2.51 9.32
N ARG A 200 -13.74 3.38 8.65
CA ARG A 200 -13.69 4.85 8.83
C ARG A 200 -12.23 5.33 8.82
N MET A 201 -11.49 5.00 7.75
CA MET A 201 -10.05 5.25 7.63
C MET A 201 -9.72 5.60 6.18
N PHE A 202 -8.85 6.59 5.97
CA PHE A 202 -8.33 6.84 4.62
C PHE A 202 -7.56 5.63 4.10
N ILE A 203 -7.68 5.37 2.80
CA ILE A 203 -6.87 4.36 2.11
C ILE A 203 -6.24 4.99 0.87
N ALA A 204 -4.92 4.86 0.74
CA ALA A 204 -4.17 5.26 -0.44
C ALA A 204 -3.56 4.00 -1.08
N VAL A 205 -4.10 3.61 -2.22
CA VAL A 205 -3.58 2.48 -3.02
C VAL A 205 -2.77 3.04 -4.17
N CYS A 206 -1.53 2.58 -4.29
CA CYS A 206 -0.68 2.87 -5.43
C CYS A 206 -0.47 1.62 -6.26
N ASP A 207 -1.12 1.57 -7.41
CA ASP A 207 -0.99 0.51 -8.40
C ASP A 207 0.06 0.89 -9.45
N ARG A 208 0.46 -0.08 -10.26
CA ARG A 208 1.34 0.13 -11.42
C ARG A 208 0.55 0.14 -12.72
N VAL A 209 1.21 0.49 -13.81
CA VAL A 209 0.66 0.45 -15.18
C VAL A 209 1.54 -0.37 -16.11
N GLY A 210 1.05 -0.55 -17.33
CA GLY A 210 1.73 -1.22 -18.42
C GLY A 210 1.49 -2.73 -18.44
N SER A 211 2.35 -3.43 -19.15
CA SER A 211 2.30 -4.89 -19.29
C SER A 211 3.66 -5.48 -18.93
N GLU A 212 3.67 -6.61 -18.24
CA GLU A 212 4.87 -7.33 -17.88
C GLU A 212 4.71 -8.81 -18.15
N ARG A 213 5.45 -9.36 -19.11
CA ARG A 213 5.42 -10.79 -19.48
C ARG A 213 4.01 -11.33 -19.75
N GLY A 214 3.16 -10.53 -20.40
CA GLY A 214 1.79 -10.92 -20.78
C GLY A 214 0.75 -10.71 -19.68
N VAL A 215 1.11 -10.10 -18.55
CA VAL A 215 0.17 -9.63 -17.53
C VAL A 215 -0.01 -8.13 -17.71
N ASP A 216 -1.24 -7.71 -17.94
CA ASP A 216 -1.62 -6.29 -17.98
C ASP A 216 -2.07 -5.84 -16.60
N TRP A 217 -1.79 -4.59 -16.25
CA TRP A 217 -2.11 -4.02 -14.95
C TRP A 217 -3.29 -3.06 -15.01
N VAL A 218 -4.06 -2.96 -13.93
CA VAL A 218 -5.28 -2.13 -13.86
C VAL A 218 -4.95 -0.64 -13.96
N GLY A 219 -3.86 -0.17 -13.36
CA GLY A 219 -3.62 1.27 -13.21
C GLY A 219 -4.67 1.92 -12.30
N GLY A 220 -5.06 1.22 -11.25
CA GLY A 220 -6.17 1.58 -10.37
C GLY A 220 -5.81 2.44 -9.16
N SER A 221 -4.71 3.21 -9.24
CA SER A 221 -4.27 4.06 -8.12
C SER A 221 -5.38 4.99 -7.65
N VAL A 222 -5.62 5.02 -6.34
CA VAL A 222 -6.77 5.73 -5.77
C VAL A 222 -6.49 6.17 -4.33
N ILE A 223 -7.00 7.35 -3.96
CA ILE A 223 -7.07 7.84 -2.58
C ILE A 223 -8.54 7.92 -2.19
N ILE A 224 -8.90 7.28 -1.08
CA ILE A 224 -10.28 7.07 -0.63
C ILE A 224 -10.43 7.67 0.76
N ASP A 225 -11.54 8.38 0.99
CA ASP A 225 -11.88 8.98 2.27
C ASP A 225 -12.51 7.96 3.25
N PRO A 226 -12.71 8.32 4.53
CA PRO A 226 -13.33 7.44 5.53
C PRO A 226 -14.79 7.06 5.25
N ASP A 227 -15.47 7.75 4.33
CA ASP A 227 -16.83 7.39 3.89
C ASP A 227 -16.84 6.42 2.71
N GLY A 228 -15.64 6.06 2.18
CA GLY A 228 -15.44 5.13 1.08
C GLY A 228 -15.50 5.79 -0.30
N TRP A 229 -15.46 7.11 -0.38
CA TRP A 229 -15.49 7.82 -1.65
C TRP A 229 -14.06 8.12 -2.14
N PRO A 230 -13.76 7.90 -3.42
CA PRO A 230 -12.53 8.38 -4.01
C PRO A 230 -12.46 9.90 -3.95
N VAL A 231 -11.39 10.43 -3.34
CA VAL A 231 -11.07 11.86 -3.35
C VAL A 231 -10.08 12.22 -4.45
N ALA A 232 -9.35 11.19 -4.98
CA ALA A 232 -8.55 11.28 -6.18
C ALA A 232 -8.41 9.90 -6.82
N GLY A 233 -8.39 9.81 -8.17
CA GLY A 233 -8.38 8.54 -8.90
C GLY A 233 -9.64 7.68 -8.70
N PRO A 234 -9.68 6.44 -9.26
CA PRO A 234 -8.75 6.03 -10.29
C PRO A 234 -8.99 6.82 -11.59
N GLU A 235 -7.93 7.07 -12.32
CA GLU A 235 -8.03 7.66 -13.66
C GLU A 235 -7.96 6.55 -14.70
N PRO A 236 -8.89 6.50 -15.67
CA PRO A 236 -8.83 5.51 -16.73
C PRO A 236 -7.60 5.68 -17.62
N GLY A 237 -6.98 4.58 -17.96
CA GLY A 237 -5.88 4.58 -18.94
C GLY A 237 -4.63 3.86 -18.45
N ASP A 238 -3.84 3.44 -19.44
CA ASP A 238 -2.57 2.75 -19.24
C ASP A 238 -1.41 3.75 -19.39
N HIS A 239 -1.29 4.66 -18.43
CA HIS A 239 -0.23 5.67 -18.44
C HIS A 239 0.27 5.99 -17.03
N GLU A 240 1.52 6.40 -16.97
CA GLU A 240 2.12 6.88 -15.73
C GLU A 240 1.48 8.20 -15.30
N LEU A 241 1.12 8.29 -14.01
CA LEU A 241 0.54 9.49 -13.44
C LEU A 241 0.76 9.55 -11.92
N THR A 242 0.52 10.70 -11.34
CA THR A 242 0.46 10.86 -9.88
C THR A 242 -0.96 11.23 -9.47
N VAL A 243 -1.62 10.33 -8.76
CA VAL A 243 -2.91 10.60 -8.11
C VAL A 243 -2.62 11.29 -6.78
N ALA A 244 -3.14 12.50 -6.55
CA ALA A 244 -2.85 13.24 -5.33
C ALA A 244 -4.07 13.94 -4.75
N ALA A 245 -4.17 13.98 -3.42
CA ALA A 245 -5.21 14.69 -2.68
C ALA A 245 -4.66 15.31 -1.39
N SER A 246 -5.26 16.42 -0.95
CA SER A 246 -5.03 16.98 0.38
C SER A 246 -6.13 16.51 1.31
N CYS A 247 -5.76 15.81 2.39
CA CYS A 247 -6.67 15.14 3.31
C CYS A 247 -6.44 15.63 4.73
N ASP A 248 -7.52 15.88 5.45
CA ASP A 248 -7.50 16.01 6.90
C ASP A 248 -7.57 14.62 7.53
N LEU A 249 -6.40 14.05 7.83
CA LEU A 249 -6.34 12.71 8.40
C LEU A 249 -6.98 12.61 9.79
N ALA A 250 -7.16 13.72 10.49
CA ALA A 250 -7.79 13.73 11.81
C ALA A 250 -9.26 13.29 11.78
N VAL A 251 -9.96 13.48 10.65
CA VAL A 251 -11.37 13.05 10.53
C VAL A 251 -11.55 11.54 10.64
N ALA A 252 -10.48 10.75 10.37
CA ALA A 252 -10.52 9.31 10.56
C ALA A 252 -10.58 8.87 12.04
N ALA A 253 -10.40 9.78 12.99
CA ALA A 253 -10.62 9.50 14.40
C ALA A 253 -12.10 9.35 14.75
N ASP A 254 -12.99 10.00 13.98
CA ASP A 254 -14.43 9.86 14.13
C ASP A 254 -14.92 8.55 13.48
N LYS A 255 -15.43 7.65 14.32
CA LYS A 255 -15.96 6.34 13.90
C LYS A 255 -17.48 6.31 13.80
N MET A 256 -18.12 7.45 14.01
CA MET A 256 -19.59 7.58 13.87
C MET A 256 -20.00 7.54 12.40
N THR A 257 -21.02 6.74 12.10
CA THR A 257 -21.69 6.68 10.79
C THR A 257 -23.09 7.27 10.84
N SER A 258 -23.63 7.46 12.03
CA SER A 258 -24.88 8.15 12.30
C SER A 258 -24.86 8.66 13.75
N GLU A 259 -25.90 9.39 14.15
CA GLU A 259 -26.04 9.91 15.53
C GLU A 259 -25.85 8.84 16.62
N ARG A 260 -26.10 7.56 16.30
CA ARG A 260 -26.14 6.45 17.28
C ARG A 260 -25.29 5.25 16.89
N ASN A 261 -24.58 5.29 15.76
CA ASN A 261 -23.79 4.15 15.27
C ASN A 261 -22.33 4.50 15.18
N ASP A 262 -21.52 3.82 15.99
CA ASP A 262 -20.06 3.84 15.95
C ASP A 262 -19.56 2.48 15.48
N VAL A 263 -18.87 2.44 14.35
CA VAL A 263 -18.43 1.17 13.72
C VAL A 263 -17.43 0.37 14.57
N PHE A 264 -16.87 0.95 15.63
CA PHE A 264 -15.96 0.26 16.54
C PHE A 264 -16.64 -0.12 17.85
N ALA A 265 -17.43 0.80 18.43
CA ALA A 265 -18.14 0.57 19.67
C ALA A 265 -19.28 -0.47 19.52
N ASP A 266 -19.93 -0.48 18.34
CA ASP A 266 -21.04 -1.40 18.04
C ASP A 266 -20.58 -2.84 17.74
N ARG A 267 -19.26 -3.08 17.67
CA ARG A 267 -18.72 -4.43 17.42
C ARG A 267 -19.09 -5.40 18.55
N ARG A 268 -19.33 -6.64 18.16
CA ARG A 268 -19.65 -7.75 19.08
C ARG A 268 -18.53 -8.82 19.06
N PRO A 269 -17.32 -8.49 19.61
CA PRO A 269 -16.20 -9.44 19.62
C PRO A 269 -16.51 -10.76 20.30
N ASP A 270 -17.45 -10.73 21.26
CA ASP A 270 -17.98 -11.90 21.95
C ASP A 270 -18.62 -12.93 21.00
N LEU A 271 -19.18 -12.46 19.85
CA LEU A 271 -19.80 -13.30 18.84
C LEU A 271 -18.85 -13.67 17.68
N TYR A 272 -17.67 -13.04 17.60
CA TYR A 272 -16.76 -13.20 16.45
C TYR A 272 -15.66 -14.25 16.70
N ARG A 273 -15.67 -14.97 17.83
CA ARG A 273 -14.64 -15.97 18.18
C ARG A 273 -14.48 -17.07 17.15
N ALA A 274 -15.56 -17.49 16.50
CA ALA A 274 -15.53 -18.50 15.44
C ALA A 274 -14.65 -18.10 14.24
N LEU A 275 -14.44 -16.78 14.00
CA LEU A 275 -13.52 -16.31 12.95
C LEU A 275 -12.05 -16.66 13.26
N ALA A 276 -11.70 -16.86 14.52
CA ALA A 276 -10.35 -17.25 14.92
C ALA A 276 -10.13 -18.78 14.90
N GLY A 277 -11.14 -19.56 14.47
CA GLY A 277 -11.08 -21.02 14.51
C GLY A 277 -11.18 -21.59 15.93
N GLU A 278 -11.49 -20.78 16.93
CA GLU A 278 -11.82 -21.22 18.29
C GLU A 278 -13.27 -21.72 18.24
N GLY A 279 -13.43 -23.06 18.19
CA GLY A 279 -14.73 -23.69 18.28
C GLY A 279 -15.41 -23.40 19.64
N ASP A 280 -16.74 -23.48 19.65
CA ASP A 280 -17.59 -23.38 20.85
C ASP A 280 -17.17 -24.32 21.98
#